data_fc5497b8b85015e6469f308bf2c57a21
#
_entry.id   fc5497b8b85015e6469f308bf2c57a21
#
_cell.length_a   1.000
_cell.length_b   1.000
_cell.length_c   1.000
_cell.angle_alpha   90.00
_cell.angle_beta   90.00
_cell.angle_gamma   90.00
#
_symmetry.space_group_name_H-M   'P 1'
#
loop_
_entity.id
_entity.type
_entity.pdbx_description
1 polymer ?
#
loop_
_entity_poly.entity_id
_entity_poly.type
_entity_poly.pdbx_seq_one_letter_code
_entity_poly.pdbx_strand_id
1 'polypeptide(L)'
;MKTSPKSLSGLLPFVRPYRLQIACAGFFLIMAAATTLAFPWALRQLIDQGLADASAQDALATKFVELFMVAVALAIFSSARFYTVSWLGEKITVDLKNKVYAHVLQQSPTFFETTQSGEVLSRLTSDATLIQTVVGSSLSMGLRNLVMGVGAMVMLVWTNPWLMLQVLGVLAVVVFPSVYLGRRVRRLSRASQDRVADSSALASEVLNAISVVQSYTAELREAVRFNASNAQALTTSLRRVRARSLLVGFIIMASSAALLWGLYMGTLSVRAGTTTAGELGQTVV
;
A
#
# COMPACT_ATOMS: atom_id res chain seq x y z
N MET A 1 2.03 7.91 18.94
CA MET A 1 3.35 8.48 18.64
C MET A 1 3.31 9.16 17.28
N LYS A 2 3.66 10.46 17.19
CA LYS A 2 3.88 11.12 15.90
C LYS A 2 5.24 10.64 15.39
N THR A 3 5.24 9.74 14.40
CA THR A 3 6.46 9.35 13.70
C THR A 3 7.01 10.57 12.95
N SER A 4 8.02 11.20 13.55
CA SER A 4 8.77 12.27 12.91
C SER A 4 9.64 11.66 11.80
N PRO A 5 9.76 12.28 10.61
CA PRO A 5 10.67 11.80 9.57
C PRO A 5 12.15 11.71 10.03
N LYS A 6 12.50 12.33 11.16
CA LYS A 6 13.81 12.20 11.83
C LYS A 6 14.10 10.78 12.36
N SER A 7 13.07 9.94 12.57
CA SER A 7 13.28 8.55 13.05
C SER A 7 13.85 7.63 11.96
N LEU A 8 13.66 7.95 10.68
CA LEU A 8 14.22 7.17 9.57
C LEU A 8 15.72 7.47 9.33
N SER A 9 16.23 8.59 9.81
CA SER A 9 17.67 8.90 9.70
C SER A 9 18.56 7.91 10.45
N GLY A 10 18.05 7.26 11.49
CA GLY A 10 18.74 6.19 12.21
C GLY A 10 18.98 4.92 11.37
N LEU A 11 18.24 4.73 10.27
CA LEU A 11 18.46 3.59 9.37
C LEU A 11 19.55 3.85 8.31
N LEU A 12 19.91 5.11 8.08
CA LEU A 12 20.93 5.50 7.08
C LEU A 12 22.26 4.75 7.20
N PRO A 13 22.82 4.51 8.40
CA PRO A 13 24.08 3.75 8.55
C PRO A 13 23.95 2.29 8.06
N PHE A 14 22.77 1.68 8.18
CA PHE A 14 22.49 0.31 7.75
C PHE A 14 22.20 0.20 6.25
N VAL A 15 21.77 1.28 5.62
CA VAL A 15 21.47 1.38 4.18
C VAL A 15 22.74 1.69 3.39
N ARG A 16 23.66 2.46 3.96
CA ARG A 16 24.92 2.90 3.30
C ARG A 16 25.80 1.79 2.72
N PRO A 17 25.98 0.63 3.37
CA PRO A 17 26.80 -0.44 2.80
C PRO A 17 26.24 -1.02 1.49
N TYR A 18 24.93 -0.90 1.27
CA TYR A 18 24.20 -1.54 0.17
C TYR A 18 23.90 -0.59 -1.00
N ARG A 19 24.76 0.45 -1.22
CA ARG A 19 24.53 1.47 -2.26
C ARG A 19 24.36 0.90 -3.66
N LEU A 20 25.15 -0.14 -4.01
CA LEU A 20 25.07 -0.77 -5.31
C LEU A 20 23.73 -1.50 -5.49
N GLN A 21 23.28 -2.24 -4.47
CA GLN A 21 22.02 -2.97 -4.49
C GLN A 21 20.82 -2.00 -4.53
N ILE A 22 20.93 -0.84 -3.89
CA ILE A 22 19.93 0.23 -3.96
C ILE A 22 19.88 0.82 -5.37
N ALA A 23 21.03 1.05 -6.00
CA ALA A 23 21.10 1.51 -7.39
C ALA A 23 20.50 0.47 -8.35
N CYS A 24 20.79 -0.83 -8.16
CA CYS A 24 20.17 -1.91 -8.92
C CYS A 24 18.65 -1.98 -8.70
N ALA A 25 18.18 -1.83 -7.45
CA ALA A 25 16.75 -1.79 -7.14
C ALA A 25 16.05 -0.60 -7.81
N GLY A 26 16.68 0.57 -7.80
CA GLY A 26 16.24 1.77 -8.52
C GLY A 26 16.19 1.57 -10.03
N PHE A 27 17.22 0.97 -10.60
CA PHE A 27 17.24 0.63 -12.03
C PHE A 27 16.10 -0.32 -12.42
N PHE A 28 15.93 -1.43 -11.71
CA PHE A 28 14.84 -2.37 -11.96
C PHE A 28 13.46 -1.75 -11.72
N LEU A 29 13.35 -0.80 -10.78
CA LEU A 29 12.12 -0.07 -10.54
C LEU A 29 11.76 0.82 -11.73
N ILE A 30 12.73 1.56 -12.27
CA ILE A 30 12.51 2.42 -13.45
C ILE A 30 12.18 1.56 -14.68
N MET A 31 12.92 0.46 -14.90
CA MET A 31 12.67 -0.44 -16.02
C MET A 31 11.30 -1.12 -15.92
N ALA A 32 10.90 -1.57 -14.72
CA ALA A 32 9.57 -2.14 -14.50
C ALA A 32 8.45 -1.09 -14.71
N ALA A 33 8.66 0.15 -14.31
CA ALA A 33 7.70 1.23 -14.55
C ALA A 33 7.63 1.58 -16.05
N ALA A 34 8.76 1.68 -16.74
CA ALA A 34 8.83 1.95 -18.17
C ALA A 34 8.13 0.84 -19.00
N THR A 35 8.39 -0.43 -18.68
CA THR A 35 7.71 -1.55 -19.37
C THR A 35 6.22 -1.62 -19.05
N THR A 36 5.81 -1.23 -17.83
CA THR A 36 4.37 -1.13 -17.50
C THR A 36 3.69 -0.03 -18.33
N LEU A 37 4.34 1.12 -18.52
CA LEU A 37 3.82 2.22 -19.34
C LEU A 37 3.92 1.93 -20.85
N ALA A 38 4.87 1.09 -21.27
CA ALA A 38 4.98 0.66 -22.66
C ALA A 38 3.87 -0.32 -23.08
N PHE A 39 3.27 -1.04 -22.13
CA PHE A 39 2.23 -2.02 -22.43
C PHE A 39 0.97 -1.39 -23.07
N PRO A 40 0.35 -0.31 -22.54
CA PRO A 40 -0.75 0.38 -23.19
C PRO A 40 -0.37 0.95 -24.56
N TRP A 41 0.85 1.43 -24.72
CA TRP A 41 1.33 1.94 -26.01
C TRP A 41 1.47 0.83 -27.05
N ALA A 42 2.02 -0.33 -26.67
CA ALA A 42 2.10 -1.49 -27.56
C ALA A 42 0.70 -2.04 -27.92
N LEU A 43 -0.22 -2.03 -26.95
CA LEU A 43 -1.63 -2.39 -27.19
C LEU A 43 -2.30 -1.45 -28.20
N ARG A 44 -2.06 -0.12 -28.08
CA ARG A 44 -2.53 0.86 -29.06
C ARG A 44 -2.03 0.52 -30.46
N GLN A 45 -0.73 0.24 -30.63
CA GLN A 45 -0.17 -0.10 -31.94
C GLN A 45 -0.78 -1.38 -32.51
N LEU A 46 -1.05 -2.38 -31.67
CA LEU A 46 -1.73 -3.60 -32.09
C LEU A 46 -3.14 -3.31 -32.63
N ILE A 47 -3.92 -2.45 -31.95
CA ILE A 47 -5.27 -2.11 -32.34
C ILE A 47 -5.28 -1.25 -33.64
N ASP A 48 -4.45 -0.19 -33.67
CA ASP A 48 -4.48 0.78 -34.77
C ASP A 48 -3.84 0.24 -36.06
N GLN A 49 -2.80 -0.59 -35.96
CA GLN A 49 -2.06 -1.09 -37.13
C GLN A 49 -2.37 -2.57 -37.42
N GLY A 50 -2.61 -3.39 -36.39
CA GLY A 50 -2.83 -4.82 -36.54
C GLY A 50 -4.25 -5.19 -37.00
N LEU A 51 -5.25 -4.34 -36.67
CA LEU A 51 -6.66 -4.60 -37.06
C LEU A 51 -7.13 -3.76 -38.25
N ALA A 52 -6.37 -2.73 -38.67
CA ALA A 52 -6.75 -1.85 -39.77
C ALA A 52 -6.58 -2.52 -41.13
N ASP A 53 -5.68 -3.46 -41.31
CA ASP A 53 -5.39 -4.14 -42.56
C ASP A 53 -5.75 -5.64 -42.47
N ALA A 54 -6.94 -6.00 -42.90
CA ALA A 54 -7.40 -7.39 -42.90
C ALA A 54 -6.57 -8.34 -43.81
N SER A 55 -5.70 -7.79 -44.67
CA SER A 55 -4.87 -8.54 -45.63
C SER A 55 -3.46 -8.90 -45.10
N ALA A 56 -3.05 -8.37 -43.95
CA ALA A 56 -1.66 -8.51 -43.43
C ALA A 56 -1.59 -9.40 -42.17
N GLN A 57 -1.86 -10.70 -42.30
CA GLN A 57 -1.73 -11.68 -41.21
C GLN A 57 -0.33 -11.65 -40.56
N ASP A 58 0.72 -11.45 -41.34
CA ASP A 58 2.09 -11.36 -40.85
C ASP A 58 2.36 -10.12 -39.98
N ALA A 59 1.71 -8.98 -40.32
CA ALA A 59 1.80 -7.76 -39.54
C ALA A 59 1.13 -7.92 -38.17
N LEU A 60 -0.03 -8.57 -38.12
CA LEU A 60 -0.74 -8.87 -36.87
C LEU A 60 0.10 -9.78 -35.96
N ALA A 61 0.66 -10.87 -36.49
CA ALA A 61 1.50 -11.78 -35.77
C ALA A 61 2.73 -11.06 -35.16
N THR A 62 3.38 -10.19 -35.93
CA THR A 62 4.52 -9.39 -35.48
C THR A 62 4.13 -8.49 -34.28
N LYS A 63 2.99 -7.82 -34.35
CA LYS A 63 2.51 -6.95 -33.26
C LYS A 63 2.15 -7.73 -31.98
N PHE A 64 1.62 -8.95 -32.11
CA PHE A 64 1.42 -9.83 -30.96
C PHE A 64 2.76 -10.27 -30.32
N VAL A 65 3.78 -10.56 -31.13
CA VAL A 65 5.11 -10.87 -30.62
C VAL A 65 5.74 -9.68 -29.91
N GLU A 66 5.63 -8.46 -30.46
CA GLU A 66 6.09 -7.23 -29.80
C GLU A 66 5.40 -7.05 -28.43
N LEU A 67 4.09 -7.17 -28.35
CA LEU A 67 3.33 -7.08 -27.11
C LEU A 67 3.73 -8.17 -26.11
N PHE A 68 3.94 -9.39 -26.58
CA PHE A 68 4.43 -10.50 -25.76
C PHE A 68 5.83 -10.23 -25.20
N MET A 69 6.75 -9.69 -26.00
CA MET A 69 8.08 -9.30 -25.56
C MET A 69 8.05 -8.20 -24.49
N VAL A 70 7.14 -7.22 -24.61
CA VAL A 70 6.91 -6.21 -23.56
C VAL A 70 6.41 -6.88 -22.27
N ALA A 71 5.48 -7.83 -22.36
CA ALA A 71 4.99 -8.58 -21.21
C ALA A 71 6.09 -9.42 -20.54
N VAL A 72 6.95 -10.08 -21.32
CA VAL A 72 8.11 -10.82 -20.81
C VAL A 72 9.09 -9.89 -20.12
N ALA A 73 9.43 -8.76 -20.73
CA ALA A 73 10.29 -7.74 -20.13
C ALA A 73 9.71 -7.21 -18.81
N LEU A 74 8.40 -6.94 -18.78
CA LEU A 74 7.68 -6.53 -17.56
C LEU A 74 7.79 -7.58 -16.45
N ALA A 75 7.62 -8.86 -16.78
CA ALA A 75 7.74 -9.96 -15.83
C ALA A 75 9.16 -10.04 -15.25
N ILE A 76 10.19 -9.99 -16.13
CA ILE A 76 11.60 -10.05 -15.73
C ILE A 76 11.96 -8.86 -14.81
N PHE A 77 11.70 -7.63 -15.25
CA PHE A 77 12.06 -6.44 -14.46
C PHE A 77 11.27 -6.34 -13.15
N SER A 78 10.00 -6.72 -13.14
CA SER A 78 9.19 -6.75 -11.92
C SER A 78 9.69 -7.79 -10.92
N SER A 79 10.06 -9.00 -11.39
CA SER A 79 10.64 -10.06 -10.55
C SER A 79 12.00 -9.66 -10.01
N ALA A 80 12.89 -9.13 -10.86
CA ALA A 80 14.22 -8.68 -10.45
C ALA A 80 14.13 -7.54 -9.41
N ARG A 81 13.24 -6.57 -9.61
CA ARG A 81 12.95 -5.51 -8.64
C ARG A 81 12.46 -6.09 -7.31
N PHE A 82 11.47 -6.99 -7.35
CA PHE A 82 10.91 -7.60 -6.15
C PHE A 82 11.98 -8.35 -5.36
N TYR A 83 12.77 -9.17 -6.04
CA TYR A 83 13.86 -9.91 -5.43
C TYR A 83 14.90 -9.00 -4.77
N THR A 84 15.39 -7.99 -5.50
CA THR A 84 16.44 -7.08 -5.03
C THR A 84 15.97 -6.27 -3.82
N VAL A 85 14.72 -5.76 -3.85
CA VAL A 85 14.14 -4.98 -2.75
C VAL A 85 13.86 -5.84 -1.52
N SER A 86 13.33 -7.06 -1.72
CA SER A 86 13.06 -7.99 -0.62
C SER A 86 14.37 -8.44 0.04
N TRP A 87 15.38 -8.79 -0.76
CA TRP A 87 16.71 -9.14 -0.27
C TRP A 87 17.33 -8.00 0.56
N LEU A 88 17.20 -6.76 0.07
CA LEU A 88 17.71 -5.58 0.77
C LEU A 88 17.00 -5.39 2.12
N GLY A 89 15.68 -5.56 2.15
CA GLY A 89 14.89 -5.48 3.37
C GLY A 89 15.31 -6.52 4.42
N GLU A 90 15.53 -7.77 3.99
CA GLU A 90 16.01 -8.85 4.85
C GLU A 90 17.40 -8.54 5.41
N LYS A 91 18.34 -8.14 4.56
CA LYS A 91 19.72 -7.83 4.96
C LYS A 91 19.80 -6.69 5.96
N ILE A 92 19.13 -5.57 5.69
CA ILE A 92 19.09 -4.41 6.59
C ILE A 92 18.49 -4.82 7.95
N THR A 93 17.45 -5.67 7.94
CA THR A 93 16.81 -6.14 9.16
C THR A 93 17.74 -7.04 9.98
N VAL A 94 18.46 -7.95 9.34
CA VAL A 94 19.44 -8.82 10.02
C VAL A 94 20.57 -7.99 10.63
N ASP A 95 21.14 -7.04 9.87
CA ASP A 95 22.21 -6.17 10.35
C ASP A 95 21.75 -5.32 11.53
N LEU A 96 20.53 -4.80 11.47
CA LEU A 96 19.93 -4.05 12.57
C LEU A 96 19.75 -4.92 13.81
N LYS A 97 19.18 -6.13 13.66
CA LYS A 97 19.00 -7.09 14.76
C LYS A 97 20.33 -7.43 15.43
N ASN A 98 21.35 -7.76 14.62
CA ASN A 98 22.67 -8.10 15.12
C ASN A 98 23.29 -6.94 15.91
N LYS A 99 23.21 -5.71 15.40
CA LYS A 99 23.78 -4.54 16.07
C LYS A 99 23.03 -4.18 17.35
N VAL A 100 21.69 -4.26 17.34
CA VAL A 100 20.87 -4.02 18.53
C VAL A 100 21.16 -5.09 19.58
N TYR A 101 21.21 -6.36 19.19
CA TYR A 101 21.52 -7.45 20.10
C TYR A 101 22.91 -7.31 20.75
N ALA A 102 23.94 -7.03 19.93
CA ALA A 102 25.29 -6.79 20.44
C ALA A 102 25.35 -5.59 21.40
N HIS A 103 24.57 -4.53 21.13
CA HIS A 103 24.48 -3.38 22.02
C HIS A 103 23.77 -3.71 23.34
N VAL A 104 22.68 -4.50 23.28
CA VAL A 104 21.97 -4.94 24.49
C VAL A 104 22.86 -5.78 25.38
N LEU A 105 23.68 -6.68 24.84
CA LEU A 105 24.61 -7.50 25.61
C LEU A 105 25.69 -6.69 26.36
N GLN A 106 25.96 -5.46 25.94
CA GLN A 106 26.92 -4.55 26.57
C GLN A 106 26.29 -3.65 27.64
N GLN A 107 24.98 -3.77 27.88
CA GLN A 107 24.31 -2.97 28.90
C GLN A 107 24.68 -3.44 30.30
N SER A 108 24.57 -2.50 31.28
CA SER A 108 24.84 -2.81 32.69
C SER A 108 23.78 -3.77 33.26
N PRO A 109 24.14 -4.52 34.33
CA PRO A 109 23.15 -5.36 35.04
C PRO A 109 21.90 -4.61 35.47
N THR A 110 22.04 -3.34 35.88
CA THR A 110 20.93 -2.47 36.28
C THR A 110 19.90 -2.27 35.18
N PHE A 111 20.32 -2.29 33.91
CA PHE A 111 19.40 -2.23 32.77
C PHE A 111 18.46 -3.44 32.77
N PHE A 112 18.97 -4.63 33.03
CA PHE A 112 18.19 -5.88 33.06
C PHE A 112 17.32 -6.03 34.31
N GLU A 113 17.64 -5.34 35.38
CA GLU A 113 16.80 -5.27 36.58
C GLU A 113 15.57 -4.39 36.37
N THR A 114 15.69 -3.33 35.54
CA THR A 114 14.62 -2.37 35.28
C THR A 114 13.84 -2.67 34.00
N THR A 115 14.42 -3.40 33.05
CA THR A 115 13.83 -3.71 31.73
C THR A 115 13.54 -5.20 31.61
N GLN A 116 12.28 -5.54 31.34
CA GLN A 116 11.90 -6.94 31.17
C GLN A 116 12.53 -7.53 29.91
N SER A 117 13.11 -8.72 30.00
CA SER A 117 13.71 -9.44 28.85
C SER A 117 12.71 -9.63 27.70
N GLY A 118 11.42 -9.80 28.02
CA GLY A 118 10.34 -9.89 27.03
C GLY A 118 10.13 -8.61 26.22
N GLU A 119 10.35 -7.42 26.80
CA GLU A 119 10.28 -6.15 26.06
C GLU A 119 11.43 -6.05 25.05
N VAL A 120 12.63 -6.40 25.45
CA VAL A 120 13.80 -6.42 24.55
C VAL A 120 13.59 -7.40 23.40
N LEU A 121 13.08 -8.60 23.70
CA LEU A 121 12.79 -9.61 22.69
C LEU A 121 11.67 -9.17 21.73
N SER A 122 10.63 -8.52 22.24
CA SER A 122 9.55 -7.96 21.43
C SER A 122 10.07 -6.89 20.45
N ARG A 123 10.98 -6.02 20.89
CA ARG A 123 11.62 -5.01 20.02
C ARG A 123 12.49 -5.66 18.95
N LEU A 124 13.26 -6.70 19.30
CA LEU A 124 14.10 -7.43 18.37
C LEU A 124 13.31 -8.23 17.31
N THR A 125 12.07 -8.61 17.64
CA THR A 125 11.22 -9.39 16.73
C THR A 125 10.18 -8.51 16.02
N SER A 126 9.20 -7.98 16.75
CA SER A 126 8.06 -7.26 16.19
C SER A 126 8.45 -5.94 15.53
N ASP A 127 9.27 -5.11 16.21
CA ASP A 127 9.66 -3.81 15.66
C ASP A 127 10.60 -3.97 14.46
N ALA A 128 11.49 -4.96 14.49
CA ALA A 128 12.36 -5.25 13.37
C ALA A 128 11.57 -5.75 12.14
N THR A 129 10.49 -6.51 12.32
CA THR A 129 9.60 -6.95 11.23
C THR A 129 8.84 -5.75 10.62
N LEU A 130 8.45 -4.77 11.43
CA LEU A 130 7.87 -3.52 10.92
C LEU A 130 8.87 -2.76 10.03
N ILE A 131 10.13 -2.65 10.45
CA ILE A 131 11.19 -2.00 9.67
C ILE A 131 11.42 -2.74 8.35
N GLN A 132 11.48 -4.08 8.38
CA GLN A 132 11.56 -4.94 7.20
C GLN A 132 10.43 -4.66 6.20
N THR A 133 9.19 -4.59 6.70
CA THR A 133 8.02 -4.29 5.86
C THR A 133 8.09 -2.89 5.24
N VAL A 134 8.53 -1.90 6.01
CA VAL A 134 8.66 -0.52 5.50
C VAL A 134 9.75 -0.43 4.45
N VAL A 135 10.95 -0.97 4.71
CA VAL A 135 12.11 -0.89 3.81
C VAL A 135 11.94 -1.83 2.60
N GLY A 136 11.51 -3.08 2.84
CA GLY A 136 11.46 -4.13 1.83
C GLY A 136 10.25 -4.06 0.90
N SER A 137 9.11 -3.50 1.34
CA SER A 137 7.90 -3.48 0.49
C SER A 137 7.28 -2.10 0.36
N SER A 138 6.97 -1.43 1.47
CA SER A 138 6.16 -0.20 1.43
C SER A 138 6.84 0.95 0.69
N LEU A 139 8.15 1.15 0.92
CA LEU A 139 8.92 2.21 0.26
C LEU A 139 9.04 1.95 -1.24
N SER A 140 9.35 0.71 -1.64
CA SER A 140 9.46 0.33 -3.05
C SER A 140 8.13 0.45 -3.78
N MET A 141 7.02 0.02 -3.15
CA MET A 141 5.69 0.15 -3.74
C MET A 141 5.27 1.62 -3.87
N GLY A 142 5.54 2.43 -2.84
CA GLY A 142 5.28 3.87 -2.87
C GLY A 142 6.06 4.58 -3.99
N LEU A 143 7.35 4.29 -4.12
CA LEU A 143 8.21 4.88 -5.15
C LEU A 143 7.79 4.42 -6.56
N ARG A 144 7.46 3.12 -6.73
CA ARG A 144 6.93 2.61 -7.99
C ARG A 144 5.65 3.34 -8.39
N ASN A 145 4.69 3.46 -7.49
CA ASN A 145 3.42 4.12 -7.78
C ASN A 145 3.62 5.61 -8.10
N LEU A 146 4.58 6.26 -7.46
CA LEU A 146 4.95 7.65 -7.76
C LEU A 146 5.55 7.76 -9.17
N VAL A 147 6.52 6.92 -9.52
CA VAL A 147 7.14 6.92 -10.86
C VAL A 147 6.10 6.60 -11.94
N MET A 148 5.23 5.61 -11.71
CA MET A 148 4.15 5.29 -12.64
C MET A 148 3.14 6.42 -12.77
N GLY A 149 2.72 7.03 -11.65
CA GLY A 149 1.78 8.16 -11.67
C GLY A 149 2.33 9.36 -12.44
N VAL A 150 3.60 9.71 -12.20
CA VAL A 150 4.27 10.80 -12.93
C VAL A 150 4.43 10.42 -14.42
N GLY A 151 4.86 9.21 -14.71
CA GLY A 151 5.01 8.71 -16.08
C GLY A 151 3.70 8.70 -16.86
N ALA A 152 2.62 8.22 -16.25
CA ALA A 152 1.29 8.24 -16.84
C ALA A 152 0.79 9.67 -17.09
N MET A 153 1.03 10.59 -16.14
CA MET A 153 0.70 12.01 -16.32
C MET A 153 1.46 12.63 -17.50
N VAL A 154 2.77 12.41 -17.59
CA VAL A 154 3.60 12.93 -18.69
C VAL A 154 3.11 12.36 -20.02
N MET A 155 2.85 11.06 -20.09
CA MET A 155 2.37 10.39 -21.30
C MET A 155 1.01 10.93 -21.74
N LEU A 156 0.09 11.16 -20.78
CA LEU A 156 -1.23 11.68 -21.07
C LEU A 156 -1.20 13.14 -21.52
N VAL A 157 -0.33 13.99 -20.92
CA VAL A 157 -0.11 15.38 -21.38
C VAL A 157 0.39 15.39 -22.82
N TRP A 158 1.29 14.47 -23.18
CA TRP A 158 1.87 14.43 -24.51
C TRP A 158 0.88 13.92 -25.55
N THR A 159 -0.01 13.00 -25.18
CA THR A 159 -1.00 12.42 -26.09
C THR A 159 -2.20 13.36 -26.27
N ASN A 160 -2.78 13.86 -25.18
CA ASN A 160 -3.94 14.77 -25.24
C ASN A 160 -4.07 15.59 -23.94
N PRO A 161 -3.65 16.88 -23.94
CA PRO A 161 -3.72 17.75 -22.75
C PRO A 161 -5.15 17.96 -22.24
N TRP A 162 -6.16 17.91 -23.11
CA TRP A 162 -7.55 18.09 -22.73
C TRP A 162 -8.07 16.89 -21.94
N LEU A 163 -7.76 15.67 -22.40
CA LEU A 163 -8.05 14.44 -21.65
C LEU A 163 -7.35 14.44 -20.29
N MET A 164 -6.11 14.92 -20.21
CA MET A 164 -5.38 15.09 -18.94
C MET A 164 -6.17 15.95 -17.94
N LEU A 165 -6.70 17.10 -18.38
CA LEU A 165 -7.47 17.99 -17.52
C LEU A 165 -8.76 17.31 -17.00
N GLN A 166 -9.43 16.55 -17.86
CA GLN A 166 -10.61 15.79 -17.50
C GLN A 166 -10.29 14.68 -16.47
N VAL A 167 -9.22 13.91 -16.69
CA VAL A 167 -8.77 12.86 -15.76
C VAL A 167 -8.39 13.47 -14.39
N LEU A 168 -7.69 14.60 -14.36
CA LEU A 168 -7.39 15.32 -13.11
C LEU A 168 -8.66 15.78 -12.39
N GLY A 169 -9.65 16.29 -13.13
CA GLY A 169 -10.95 16.67 -12.57
C GLY A 169 -11.66 15.49 -11.90
N VAL A 170 -11.75 14.38 -12.62
CA VAL A 170 -12.34 13.14 -12.07
C VAL A 170 -11.55 12.62 -10.87
N LEU A 171 -10.22 12.61 -10.96
CA LEU A 171 -9.36 12.20 -9.86
C LEU A 171 -9.59 13.06 -8.62
N ALA A 172 -9.72 14.37 -8.76
CA ALA A 172 -10.03 15.28 -7.66
C ALA A 172 -11.38 14.94 -7.01
N VAL A 173 -12.43 14.72 -7.83
CA VAL A 173 -13.78 14.35 -7.34
C VAL A 173 -13.77 13.02 -6.58
N VAL A 174 -12.91 12.06 -6.95
CA VAL A 174 -12.80 10.78 -6.25
C VAL A 174 -11.90 10.90 -5.00
N VAL A 175 -10.76 11.56 -5.11
CA VAL A 175 -9.74 11.59 -4.05
C VAL A 175 -10.15 12.47 -2.87
N PHE A 176 -10.70 13.67 -3.09
CA PHE A 176 -11.04 14.58 -2.00
C PHE A 176 -12.08 13.98 -1.02
N PRO A 177 -13.23 13.45 -1.47
CA PRO A 177 -14.17 12.80 -0.58
C PRO A 177 -13.60 11.53 0.07
N SER A 178 -12.79 10.75 -0.67
CA SER A 178 -12.14 9.55 -0.13
C SER A 178 -11.20 9.89 1.03
N VAL A 179 -10.40 10.94 0.91
CA VAL A 179 -9.52 11.42 1.99
C VAL A 179 -10.33 11.93 3.18
N TYR A 180 -11.41 12.67 2.94
CA TYR A 180 -12.29 13.15 4.00
C TYR A 180 -12.94 12.01 4.78
N LEU A 181 -13.57 11.06 4.09
CA LEU A 181 -14.16 9.86 4.69
C LEU A 181 -13.10 8.99 5.38
N GLY A 182 -11.92 8.84 4.78
CA GLY A 182 -10.79 8.12 5.35
C GLY A 182 -10.30 8.70 6.68
N ARG A 183 -10.26 10.03 6.81
CA ARG A 183 -9.94 10.70 8.10
C ARG A 183 -10.99 10.37 9.18
N ARG A 184 -12.26 10.31 8.82
CA ARG A 184 -13.34 9.91 9.73
C ARG A 184 -13.20 8.46 10.18
N VAL A 185 -12.94 7.55 9.25
CA VAL A 185 -12.67 6.12 9.54
C VAL A 185 -11.47 5.97 10.47
N ARG A 186 -10.38 6.70 10.23
CA ARG A 186 -9.18 6.68 11.08
C ARG A 186 -9.48 7.12 12.51
N ARG A 187 -10.27 8.18 12.70
CA ARG A 187 -10.69 8.64 14.02
C ARG A 187 -11.51 7.59 14.76
N LEU A 188 -12.49 7.00 14.08
CA LEU A 188 -13.33 5.94 14.64
C LEU A 188 -12.52 4.65 14.93
N SER A 189 -11.52 4.35 14.11
CA SER A 189 -10.60 3.22 14.37
C SER A 189 -9.83 3.40 15.68
N ARG A 190 -9.31 4.59 15.94
CA ARG A 190 -8.62 4.87 17.21
C ARG A 190 -9.56 4.73 18.40
N ALA A 191 -10.73 5.36 18.34
CA ALA A 191 -11.75 5.24 19.40
C ALA A 191 -12.18 3.79 19.63
N SER A 192 -12.25 2.97 18.57
CA SER A 192 -12.55 1.54 18.70
C SER A 192 -11.43 0.77 19.38
N GLN A 193 -10.15 1.08 19.04
CA GLN A 193 -8.99 0.47 19.69
C GLN A 193 -8.90 0.83 21.16
N ASP A 194 -9.18 2.10 21.52
CA ASP A 194 -9.19 2.56 22.90
C ASP A 194 -10.23 1.77 23.73
N ARG A 195 -11.46 1.58 23.20
CA ARG A 195 -12.50 0.79 23.88
C ARG A 195 -12.17 -0.69 24.03
N VAL A 196 -11.49 -1.28 23.06
CA VAL A 196 -11.01 -2.67 23.17
C VAL A 196 -9.89 -2.76 24.24
N ALA A 197 -9.00 -1.77 24.29
CA ALA A 197 -7.97 -1.69 25.30
C ALA A 197 -8.57 -1.55 26.72
N ASP A 198 -9.59 -0.68 26.90
CA ASP A 198 -10.31 -0.53 28.18
C ASP A 198 -10.93 -1.87 28.64
N SER A 199 -11.56 -2.62 27.74
CA SER A 199 -12.14 -3.93 28.02
C SER A 199 -11.07 -4.97 28.41
N SER A 200 -9.93 -4.96 27.70
CA SER A 200 -8.80 -5.86 27.98
C SER A 200 -8.14 -5.53 29.31
N ALA A 201 -7.99 -4.26 29.65
CA ALA A 201 -7.46 -3.81 30.93
C ALA A 201 -8.36 -4.25 32.08
N LEU A 202 -9.68 -4.11 31.94
CA LEU A 202 -10.66 -4.59 32.91
C LEU A 202 -10.55 -6.11 33.12
N ALA A 203 -10.46 -6.88 32.04
CA ALA A 203 -10.27 -8.35 32.15
C ALA A 203 -8.96 -8.69 32.89
N SER A 204 -7.88 -8.01 32.57
CA SER A 204 -6.58 -8.22 33.23
C SER A 204 -6.62 -7.86 34.73
N GLU A 205 -7.28 -6.74 35.09
CA GLU A 205 -7.47 -6.33 36.49
C GLU A 205 -8.20 -7.43 37.29
N VAL A 206 -9.35 -7.90 36.78
CA VAL A 206 -10.20 -8.89 37.42
C VAL A 206 -9.48 -10.25 37.54
N LEU A 207 -8.81 -10.70 36.47
CA LEU A 207 -8.08 -11.98 36.46
C LEU A 207 -6.85 -11.97 37.36
N ASN A 208 -6.13 -10.85 37.48
CA ASN A 208 -5.00 -10.72 38.40
C ASN A 208 -5.46 -10.71 39.88
N ALA A 209 -6.69 -10.30 40.15
CA ALA A 209 -7.28 -10.30 41.49
C ALA A 209 -8.32 -11.42 41.67
N ILE A 210 -8.21 -12.52 40.91
CA ILE A 210 -9.27 -13.56 40.86
C ILE A 210 -9.59 -14.17 42.23
N SER A 211 -8.58 -14.37 43.06
CA SER A 211 -8.78 -14.89 44.45
C SER A 211 -9.63 -13.95 45.30
N VAL A 212 -9.50 -12.64 45.12
CA VAL A 212 -10.31 -11.64 45.81
C VAL A 212 -11.74 -11.69 45.28
N VAL A 213 -11.91 -11.71 43.97
CA VAL A 213 -13.25 -11.81 43.33
C VAL A 213 -14.00 -13.03 43.83
N GLN A 214 -13.35 -14.17 43.91
CA GLN A 214 -13.95 -15.44 44.39
C GLN A 214 -14.22 -15.41 45.90
N SER A 215 -13.35 -14.82 46.69
CA SER A 215 -13.55 -14.68 48.16
C SER A 215 -14.81 -13.86 48.49
N TYR A 216 -15.15 -12.90 47.65
CA TYR A 216 -16.34 -12.06 47.80
C TYR A 216 -17.54 -12.54 46.96
N THR A 217 -17.47 -13.70 46.30
CA THR A 217 -18.52 -14.25 45.42
C THR A 217 -19.01 -13.20 44.42
N ALA A 218 -18.05 -12.42 43.85
CA ALA A 218 -18.34 -11.28 42.98
C ALA A 218 -18.29 -11.61 41.48
N GLU A 219 -18.16 -12.90 41.09
CA GLU A 219 -17.98 -13.35 39.70
C GLU A 219 -19.08 -12.84 38.77
N LEU A 220 -20.34 -12.95 39.23
CA LEU A 220 -21.47 -12.51 38.42
C LEU A 220 -21.45 -10.99 38.18
N ARG A 221 -21.08 -10.22 39.21
CA ARG A 221 -20.97 -8.77 39.12
C ARG A 221 -19.90 -8.35 38.14
N GLU A 222 -18.70 -8.95 38.22
CA GLU A 222 -17.60 -8.66 37.29
C GLU A 222 -17.88 -9.14 35.88
N ALA A 223 -18.59 -10.26 35.70
CA ALA A 223 -19.05 -10.71 34.38
C ALA A 223 -20.03 -9.67 33.75
N VAL A 224 -20.97 -9.13 34.50
CA VAL A 224 -21.91 -8.09 34.03
C VAL A 224 -21.14 -6.81 33.69
N ARG A 225 -20.17 -6.40 34.51
CA ARG A 225 -19.29 -5.23 34.25
C ARG A 225 -18.49 -5.40 32.98
N PHE A 226 -17.92 -6.57 32.74
CA PHE A 226 -17.16 -6.88 31.52
C PHE A 226 -18.06 -6.92 30.28
N ASN A 227 -19.26 -7.53 30.39
CA ASN A 227 -20.22 -7.54 29.30
C ASN A 227 -20.66 -6.13 28.90
N ALA A 228 -20.88 -5.22 29.86
CA ALA A 228 -21.20 -3.82 29.60
C ALA A 228 -20.06 -3.09 28.86
N SER A 229 -18.80 -3.32 29.27
CA SER A 229 -17.61 -2.77 28.60
C SER A 229 -17.52 -3.28 27.16
N ASN A 230 -17.71 -4.58 26.92
CA ASN A 230 -17.71 -5.19 25.59
C ASN A 230 -18.85 -4.68 24.70
N ALA A 231 -20.04 -4.43 25.26
CA ALA A 231 -21.15 -3.85 24.51
C ALA A 231 -20.81 -2.43 24.01
N GLN A 232 -20.12 -1.63 24.83
CA GLN A 232 -19.62 -0.32 24.40
C GLN A 232 -18.54 -0.42 23.31
N ALA A 233 -17.61 -1.36 23.45
CA ALA A 233 -16.59 -1.63 22.43
C ALA A 233 -17.24 -2.07 21.12
N LEU A 234 -18.26 -2.95 21.17
CA LEU A 234 -19.01 -3.39 20.00
C LEU A 234 -19.72 -2.22 19.29
N THR A 235 -20.43 -1.37 20.02
CA THR A 235 -21.14 -0.23 19.41
C THR A 235 -20.18 0.73 18.71
N THR A 236 -19.01 0.99 19.31
CA THR A 236 -17.98 1.83 18.71
C THR A 236 -17.36 1.17 17.47
N SER A 237 -17.10 -0.15 17.53
CA SER A 237 -16.62 -0.94 16.40
C SER A 237 -17.61 -0.94 15.25
N LEU A 238 -18.91 -1.08 15.51
CA LEU A 238 -19.94 -1.05 14.47
C LEU A 238 -20.04 0.32 13.79
N ARG A 239 -19.86 1.43 14.53
CA ARG A 239 -19.75 2.79 13.93
C ARG A 239 -18.57 2.89 12.98
N ARG A 240 -17.40 2.33 13.36
CA ARG A 240 -16.21 2.24 12.50
C ARG A 240 -16.49 1.42 11.24
N VAL A 241 -17.11 0.24 11.41
CA VAL A 241 -17.44 -0.67 10.29
C VAL A 241 -18.36 0.03 9.30
N ARG A 242 -19.45 0.69 9.77
CA ARG A 242 -20.36 1.44 8.91
C ARG A 242 -19.64 2.56 8.14
N ALA A 243 -18.80 3.34 8.81
CA ALA A 243 -18.03 4.41 8.15
C ALA A 243 -17.05 3.83 7.10
N ARG A 244 -16.42 2.70 7.39
CA ARG A 244 -15.53 2.00 6.45
C ARG A 244 -16.30 1.43 5.25
N SER A 245 -17.46 0.83 5.49
CA SER A 245 -18.35 0.30 4.44
C SER A 245 -18.78 1.41 3.46
N LEU A 246 -19.18 2.56 3.98
CA LEU A 246 -19.52 3.73 3.15
C LEU A 246 -18.33 4.24 2.35
N LEU A 247 -17.13 4.29 2.94
CA LEU A 247 -15.91 4.66 2.21
C LEU A 247 -15.60 3.68 1.08
N VAL A 248 -15.65 2.37 1.35
CA VAL A 248 -15.40 1.33 0.34
C VAL A 248 -16.43 1.39 -0.78
N GLY A 249 -17.73 1.49 -0.43
CA GLY A 249 -18.80 1.63 -1.41
C GLY A 249 -18.64 2.88 -2.28
N PHE A 250 -18.29 4.02 -1.66
CA PHE A 250 -17.99 5.26 -2.39
C PHE A 250 -16.82 5.09 -3.37
N ILE A 251 -15.71 4.48 -2.93
CA ILE A 251 -14.53 4.28 -3.79
C ILE A 251 -14.88 3.39 -4.98
N ILE A 252 -15.60 2.28 -4.76
CA ILE A 252 -16.02 1.37 -5.83
C ILE A 252 -16.94 2.09 -6.82
N MET A 253 -17.95 2.78 -6.31
CA MET A 253 -18.91 3.52 -7.15
C MET A 253 -18.22 4.63 -7.95
N ALA A 254 -17.37 5.43 -7.28
CA ALA A 254 -16.70 6.55 -7.91
C ALA A 254 -15.66 6.10 -8.96
N SER A 255 -14.89 5.03 -8.69
CA SER A 255 -13.94 4.49 -9.65
C SER A 255 -14.64 3.85 -10.85
N SER A 256 -15.74 3.11 -10.61
CA SER A 256 -16.54 2.55 -11.71
C SER A 256 -17.20 3.64 -12.55
N ALA A 257 -17.75 4.67 -11.92
CA ALA A 257 -18.34 5.81 -12.63
C ALA A 257 -17.29 6.58 -13.45
N ALA A 258 -16.08 6.77 -12.90
CA ALA A 258 -14.97 7.41 -13.59
C ALA A 258 -14.56 6.61 -14.85
N LEU A 259 -14.42 5.29 -14.70
CA LEU A 259 -14.07 4.41 -15.81
C LEU A 259 -15.15 4.41 -16.92
N LEU A 260 -16.42 4.28 -16.53
CA LEU A 260 -17.54 4.30 -17.49
C LEU A 260 -17.67 5.65 -18.17
N TRP A 261 -17.46 6.75 -17.44
CA TRP A 261 -17.47 8.10 -18.01
C TRP A 261 -16.31 8.29 -18.99
N GLY A 262 -15.10 7.81 -18.65
CA GLY A 262 -13.94 7.85 -19.55
C GLY A 262 -14.16 7.05 -20.83
N LEU A 263 -14.71 5.84 -20.71
CA LEU A 263 -15.11 5.01 -21.87
C LEU A 263 -16.16 5.72 -22.75
N TYR A 264 -17.18 6.31 -22.13
CA TYR A 264 -18.23 7.03 -22.86
C TYR A 264 -17.67 8.22 -23.65
N MET A 265 -16.87 9.08 -23.00
CA MET A 265 -16.23 10.23 -23.64
C MET A 265 -15.23 9.80 -24.73
N GLY A 266 -14.43 8.77 -24.45
CA GLY A 266 -13.49 8.23 -25.43
C GLY A 266 -14.21 7.63 -26.66
N THR A 267 -15.33 6.93 -26.45
CA THR A 267 -16.15 6.40 -27.56
C THR A 267 -16.76 7.52 -28.41
N LEU A 268 -17.22 8.61 -27.79
CA LEU A 268 -17.71 9.79 -28.54
C LEU A 268 -16.59 10.43 -29.37
N SER A 269 -15.37 10.54 -28.83
CA SER A 269 -14.20 11.08 -29.53
C SER A 269 -13.79 10.21 -30.72
N VAL A 270 -13.84 8.87 -30.57
CA VAL A 270 -13.60 7.94 -31.69
C VAL A 270 -14.66 8.10 -32.76
N ARG A 271 -15.94 8.20 -32.39
CA ARG A 271 -17.05 8.43 -33.39
C ARG A 271 -16.94 9.78 -34.08
N ALA A 272 -16.41 10.80 -33.40
CA ALA A 272 -16.15 12.11 -34.00
C ALA A 272 -14.87 12.14 -34.87
N GLY A 273 -14.12 11.06 -34.97
CA GLY A 273 -12.87 10.98 -35.73
C GLY A 273 -11.70 11.76 -35.13
N THR A 274 -11.80 12.20 -33.87
CA THR A 274 -10.76 12.98 -33.19
C THR A 274 -9.70 12.14 -32.51
N THR A 275 -10.00 10.85 -32.25
CA THR A 275 -9.09 9.86 -31.62
C THR A 275 -9.25 8.51 -32.27
N THR A 276 -8.23 7.64 -32.16
CA THR A 276 -8.27 6.28 -32.69
C THR A 276 -8.84 5.29 -31.66
N ALA A 277 -9.28 4.10 -32.13
CA ALA A 277 -9.71 3.03 -31.25
C ALA A 277 -8.56 2.53 -30.34
N GLY A 278 -7.32 2.55 -30.85
CA GLY A 278 -6.13 2.22 -30.08
C GLY A 278 -5.81 3.27 -28.99
N GLU A 279 -6.02 4.55 -29.26
CA GLU A 279 -5.90 5.62 -28.24
C GLU A 279 -6.91 5.44 -27.11
N LEU A 280 -8.14 5.04 -27.43
CA LEU A 280 -9.12 4.69 -26.41
C LEU A 280 -8.66 3.50 -25.57
N GLY A 281 -8.19 2.43 -26.21
CA GLY A 281 -7.63 1.27 -25.51
C GLY A 281 -6.45 1.63 -24.61
N GLN A 282 -5.52 2.46 -25.08
CA GLN A 282 -4.39 2.97 -24.30
C GLN A 282 -4.82 3.78 -23.08
N THR A 283 -5.90 4.55 -23.17
CA THR A 283 -6.37 5.43 -22.09
C THR A 283 -7.08 4.65 -20.98
N VAL A 284 -7.66 3.50 -21.29
CA VAL A 284 -8.43 2.66 -20.34
C VAL A 284 -7.54 1.70 -19.56
N VAL A 285 -6.42 1.27 -20.11
CA VAL A 285 -5.45 0.37 -19.49
C VAL A 285 -4.37 1.15 -18.75
#